data_5a6564db534da7aea671f44c08fb23ad
#
_entry.id   5a6564db534da7aea671f44c08fb23ad
#
_cell.length_a   1.000
_cell.length_b   1.000
_cell.length_c   1.000
_cell.angle_alpha   90.00
_cell.angle_beta   90.00
_cell.angle_gamma   90.00
#
_symmetry.space_group_name_H-M   'P 1'
#
loop_
_entity.id
_entity.type
_entity.pdbx_description
1 polymer ?
#
loop_
_entity_poly.entity_id
_entity_poly.type
_entity_poly.pdbx_seq_one_letter_code
_entity_poly.pdbx_strand_id
1 'polypeptide(L)'
;SGTVTKVTSQFGLTPLQSGWYVGSALVGSIMGVSISGALSDKLGRKPTMMISAVLFFISAIGCAIAPNLDILVISRMIGGAGIGIVSIVCPVYISEISTTTYRGRMVSLYQLAVTIGFLGAYLMNYYLLNLSHVFQSSNELMFKIFSTEVWRAMLGAAAVPALLFLTVIFLIPESPRWLIVHLREPEATKTLHNIYKDKKKVQFQINETKAMLQGKEKSNWKILLEPWILRAVL
;
A
#
# COMPACT_ATOMS: atom_id res chain seq x y z
N SER A 1 4.95 17.36 11.77
CA SER A 1 5.36 17.34 10.36
C SER A 1 4.96 18.66 9.71
N GLY A 2 5.74 19.18 8.75
CA GLY A 2 5.52 20.49 8.13
C GLY A 2 4.12 20.68 7.52
N THR A 3 3.49 19.62 7.01
CA THR A 3 2.13 19.65 6.48
C THR A 3 1.08 19.91 7.57
N VAL A 4 1.19 19.26 8.73
CA VAL A 4 0.21 19.43 9.83
C VAL A 4 0.17 20.87 10.31
N THR A 5 1.33 21.46 10.58
CA THR A 5 1.44 22.85 11.05
C THR A 5 0.81 23.84 10.05
N LYS A 6 1.10 23.66 8.75
CA LYS A 6 0.57 24.53 7.68
C LYS A 6 -0.95 24.39 7.53
N VAL A 7 -1.47 23.15 7.52
CA VAL A 7 -2.92 22.89 7.45
C VAL A 7 -3.64 23.46 8.70
N THR A 8 -3.09 23.22 9.89
CA THR A 8 -3.66 23.74 11.14
C THR A 8 -3.73 25.27 11.16
N SER A 9 -2.67 25.95 10.70
CA SER A 9 -2.66 27.43 10.64
C SER A 9 -3.62 27.98 9.59
N GLN A 10 -3.76 27.32 8.43
CA GLN A 10 -4.61 27.81 7.35
C GLN A 10 -6.10 27.64 7.63
N PHE A 11 -6.50 26.51 8.20
CA PHE A 11 -7.92 26.23 8.52
C PHE A 11 -8.30 26.61 9.94
N GLY A 12 -7.39 27.17 10.75
CA GLY A 12 -7.66 27.56 12.13
C GLY A 12 -8.13 26.39 13.00
N LEU A 13 -7.53 25.19 12.82
CA LEU A 13 -8.01 23.97 13.45
C LEU A 13 -7.79 23.98 14.96
N THR A 14 -8.80 23.54 15.69
CA THR A 14 -8.65 23.19 17.10
C THR A 14 -7.71 21.99 17.29
N PRO A 15 -7.13 21.78 18.48
CA PRO A 15 -6.30 20.60 18.75
C PRO A 15 -7.01 19.27 18.44
N LEU A 16 -8.32 19.19 18.72
CA LEU A 16 -9.12 18.00 18.41
C LEU A 16 -9.26 17.76 16.89
N GLN A 17 -9.55 18.81 16.13
CA GLN A 17 -9.64 18.73 14.65
C GLN A 17 -8.30 18.38 14.02
N SER A 18 -7.20 18.93 14.55
CA SER A 18 -5.85 18.59 14.09
C SER A 18 -5.52 17.12 14.38
N GLY A 19 -5.91 16.62 15.56
CA GLY A 19 -5.80 15.20 15.91
C GLY A 19 -6.60 14.30 14.95
N TRP A 20 -7.85 14.70 14.65
CA TRP A 20 -8.70 13.98 13.69
C TRP A 20 -8.11 14.00 12.29
N TYR A 21 -7.60 15.13 11.83
CA TYR A 21 -6.92 15.24 10.54
C TYR A 21 -5.73 14.26 10.44
N VAL A 22 -4.91 14.16 11.48
CA VAL A 22 -3.78 13.23 11.50
C VAL A 22 -4.25 11.78 11.58
N GLY A 23 -5.22 11.50 12.47
CA GLY A 23 -5.76 10.16 12.73
C GLY A 23 -6.59 9.58 11.59
N SER A 24 -7.16 10.42 10.72
CA SER A 24 -8.02 9.97 9.62
C SER A 24 -7.37 8.93 8.70
N ALA A 25 -6.08 9.10 8.39
CA ALA A 25 -5.34 8.14 7.59
C ALA A 25 -5.17 6.77 8.29
N LEU A 26 -5.04 6.77 9.63
CA LEU A 26 -4.97 5.55 10.42
C LEU A 26 -6.32 4.81 10.41
N VAL A 27 -7.43 5.54 10.56
CA VAL A 27 -8.77 4.95 10.45
C VAL A 27 -8.95 4.31 9.08
N GLY A 28 -8.59 4.99 8.00
CA GLY A 28 -8.60 4.44 6.65
C GLY A 28 -7.72 3.18 6.54
N SER A 29 -6.54 3.18 7.16
CA SER A 29 -5.62 2.04 7.14
C SER A 29 -6.21 0.81 7.85
N ILE A 30 -6.85 0.99 8.99
CA ILE A 30 -7.55 -0.10 9.71
C ILE A 30 -8.63 -0.72 8.81
N MET A 31 -9.44 0.11 8.14
CA MET A 31 -10.44 -0.37 7.18
C MET A 31 -9.79 -1.15 6.03
N GLY A 32 -8.71 -0.63 5.45
CA GLY A 32 -7.95 -1.27 4.38
C GLY A 32 -7.39 -2.63 4.79
N VAL A 33 -6.77 -2.72 5.97
CA VAL A 33 -6.25 -3.99 6.53
C VAL A 33 -7.37 -5.01 6.69
N SER A 34 -8.52 -4.60 7.23
CA SER A 34 -9.65 -5.50 7.51
C SER A 34 -10.20 -6.19 6.25
N ILE A 35 -10.19 -5.49 5.12
CA ILE A 35 -10.72 -6.02 3.85
C ILE A 35 -9.64 -6.65 2.96
N SER A 36 -8.35 -6.39 3.24
CA SER A 36 -7.22 -6.75 2.37
C SER A 36 -7.11 -8.25 2.11
N GLY A 37 -7.33 -9.08 3.13
CA GLY A 37 -7.27 -10.54 3.03
C GLY A 37 -8.34 -11.06 2.09
N ALA A 38 -9.61 -10.74 2.34
CA ALA A 38 -10.74 -11.18 1.50
C ALA A 38 -10.61 -10.69 0.05
N LEU A 39 -10.18 -9.44 -0.13
CA LEU A 39 -9.97 -8.85 -1.46
C LEU A 39 -8.85 -9.57 -2.22
N SER A 40 -7.73 -9.79 -1.55
CA SER A 40 -6.54 -10.45 -2.12
C SER A 40 -6.80 -11.92 -2.44
N ASP A 41 -7.59 -12.62 -1.63
CA ASP A 41 -7.94 -14.01 -1.89
C ASP A 41 -8.94 -14.13 -3.07
N LYS A 42 -9.90 -13.19 -3.18
CA LYS A 42 -10.90 -13.23 -4.24
C LYS A 42 -10.37 -12.74 -5.60
N LEU A 43 -9.70 -11.60 -5.63
CA LEU A 43 -9.26 -10.96 -6.89
C LEU A 43 -7.85 -11.36 -7.31
N GLY A 44 -7.00 -11.77 -6.38
CA GLY A 44 -5.56 -11.99 -6.58
C GLY A 44 -4.72 -10.87 -5.98
N ARG A 45 -3.42 -11.14 -5.89
CA ARG A 45 -2.49 -10.21 -5.26
C ARG A 45 -2.24 -8.99 -6.14
N LYS A 46 -2.02 -9.21 -7.44
CA LYS A 46 -1.76 -8.14 -8.41
C LYS A 46 -2.93 -7.15 -8.53
N PRO A 47 -4.19 -7.55 -8.81
CA PRO A 47 -5.31 -6.61 -8.88
C PRO A 47 -5.56 -5.87 -7.57
N THR A 48 -5.35 -6.52 -6.42
CA THR A 48 -5.52 -5.88 -5.12
C THR A 48 -4.47 -4.79 -4.89
N MET A 49 -3.21 -5.02 -5.30
CA MET A 49 -2.18 -3.98 -5.29
C MET A 49 -2.48 -2.86 -6.28
N MET A 50 -3.06 -3.16 -7.46
CA MET A 50 -3.50 -2.12 -8.41
C MET A 50 -4.58 -1.23 -7.80
N ILE A 51 -5.57 -1.82 -7.11
CA ILE A 51 -6.61 -1.06 -6.40
C ILE A 51 -5.95 -0.12 -5.37
N SER A 52 -5.00 -0.60 -4.57
CA SER A 52 -4.31 0.24 -3.59
C SER A 52 -3.53 1.39 -4.25
N ALA A 53 -2.86 1.14 -5.38
CA ALA A 53 -2.15 2.18 -6.14
C ALA A 53 -3.10 3.27 -6.67
N VAL A 54 -4.28 2.87 -7.17
CA VAL A 54 -5.34 3.80 -7.60
C VAL A 54 -5.86 4.61 -6.42
N LEU A 55 -6.10 3.97 -5.26
CA LEU A 55 -6.51 4.68 -4.04
C LEU A 55 -5.47 5.71 -3.60
N PHE A 56 -4.17 5.39 -3.67
CA PHE A 56 -3.10 6.35 -3.41
C PHE A 56 -3.13 7.53 -4.36
N PHE A 57 -3.30 7.26 -5.64
CA PHE A 57 -3.31 8.31 -6.65
C PHE A 57 -4.51 9.25 -6.47
N ILE A 58 -5.72 8.70 -6.26
CA ILE A 58 -6.93 9.47 -5.99
C ILE A 58 -6.76 10.30 -4.71
N SER A 59 -6.22 9.69 -3.65
CA SER A 59 -5.95 10.39 -2.39
C SER A 59 -4.98 11.56 -2.56
N ALA A 60 -3.88 11.35 -3.29
CA ALA A 60 -2.88 12.39 -3.52
C ALA A 60 -3.47 13.60 -4.27
N ILE A 61 -4.24 13.35 -5.33
CA ILE A 61 -4.95 14.40 -6.07
C ILE A 61 -6.02 15.04 -5.20
N GLY A 62 -6.84 14.24 -4.52
CA GLY A 62 -7.89 14.73 -3.64
C GLY A 62 -7.35 15.64 -2.54
N CYS A 63 -6.21 15.28 -1.94
CA CYS A 63 -5.54 16.12 -0.95
C CYS A 63 -4.97 17.42 -1.58
N ALA A 64 -4.44 17.37 -2.80
CA ALA A 64 -3.88 18.54 -3.47
C ALA A 64 -4.95 19.58 -3.82
N ILE A 65 -6.16 19.15 -4.20
CA ILE A 65 -7.24 20.04 -4.64
C ILE A 65 -8.30 20.31 -3.56
N ALA A 66 -8.20 19.71 -2.37
CA ALA A 66 -9.19 19.81 -1.31
C ALA A 66 -9.54 21.25 -0.96
N PRO A 67 -10.79 21.72 -1.13
CA PRO A 67 -11.18 23.09 -0.81
C PRO A 67 -11.43 23.32 0.68
N ASN A 68 -11.77 22.26 1.41
CA ASN A 68 -12.10 22.28 2.83
C ASN A 68 -11.51 21.09 3.58
N LEU A 69 -11.60 21.14 4.92
CA LEU A 69 -11.06 20.12 5.80
C LEU A 69 -11.74 18.76 5.58
N ASP A 70 -13.05 18.72 5.35
CA ASP A 70 -13.80 17.45 5.23
C ASP A 70 -13.33 16.64 4.01
N ILE A 71 -13.17 17.28 2.86
CA ILE A 71 -12.65 16.64 1.65
C ILE A 71 -11.21 16.21 1.85
N LEU A 72 -10.40 17.00 2.56
CA LEU A 72 -9.03 16.64 2.89
C LEU A 72 -8.99 15.38 3.78
N VAL A 73 -9.83 15.31 4.81
CA VAL A 73 -9.96 14.15 5.72
C VAL A 73 -10.39 12.90 4.95
N ILE A 74 -11.44 13.00 4.12
CA ILE A 74 -11.92 11.88 3.30
C ILE A 74 -10.82 11.40 2.35
N SER A 75 -10.13 12.31 1.68
CA SER A 75 -9.02 11.96 0.79
C SER A 75 -7.90 11.21 1.52
N ARG A 76 -7.58 11.64 2.74
CA ARG A 76 -6.60 10.95 3.60
C ARG A 76 -7.08 9.57 4.05
N MET A 77 -8.35 9.40 4.35
CA MET A 77 -8.94 8.08 4.67
C MET A 77 -8.82 7.13 3.47
N ILE A 78 -9.08 7.60 2.25
CA ILE A 78 -8.93 6.82 1.01
C ILE A 78 -7.47 6.38 0.85
N GLY A 79 -6.51 7.30 1.03
CA GLY A 79 -5.09 6.96 0.99
C GLY A 79 -4.68 5.98 2.09
N GLY A 80 -5.21 6.19 3.29
CA GLY A 80 -5.05 5.27 4.41
C GLY A 80 -5.52 3.85 4.07
N ALA A 81 -6.69 3.71 3.46
CA ALA A 81 -7.18 2.40 3.02
C ALA A 81 -6.22 1.72 2.03
N GLY A 82 -5.66 2.49 1.08
CA GLY A 82 -4.60 2.00 0.19
C GLY A 82 -3.37 1.51 0.97
N ILE A 83 -2.90 2.28 1.98
CA ILE A 83 -1.79 1.88 2.87
C ILE A 83 -2.11 0.55 3.56
N GLY A 84 -3.29 0.43 4.15
CA GLY A 84 -3.72 -0.79 4.85
C GLY A 84 -3.71 -2.02 3.93
N ILE A 85 -4.26 -1.90 2.73
CA ILE A 85 -4.28 -2.99 1.74
C ILE A 85 -2.86 -3.41 1.37
N VAL A 86 -2.00 -2.47 0.95
CA VAL A 86 -0.66 -2.80 0.45
C VAL A 86 0.25 -3.34 1.53
N SER A 87 0.08 -2.90 2.78
CA SER A 87 0.87 -3.36 3.93
C SER A 87 0.73 -4.86 4.19
N ILE A 88 -0.42 -5.44 3.87
CA ILE A 88 -0.68 -6.87 3.99
C ILE A 88 -0.34 -7.60 2.69
N VAL A 89 -0.82 -7.09 1.55
CA VAL A 89 -0.75 -7.83 0.27
C VAL A 89 0.65 -7.87 -0.31
N CYS A 90 1.44 -6.79 -0.16
CA CYS A 90 2.78 -6.73 -0.73
C CYS A 90 3.76 -7.73 -0.10
N PRO A 91 3.90 -7.84 1.25
CA PRO A 91 4.74 -8.88 1.86
C PRO A 91 4.27 -10.30 1.53
N VAL A 92 2.96 -10.54 1.47
CA VAL A 92 2.40 -11.84 1.06
C VAL A 92 2.81 -12.17 -0.36
N TYR A 93 2.62 -11.25 -1.31
CA TYR A 93 3.05 -11.43 -2.71
C TYR A 93 4.55 -11.72 -2.80
N ILE A 94 5.39 -10.93 -2.12
CA ILE A 94 6.85 -11.13 -2.09
C ILE A 94 7.19 -12.54 -1.57
N SER A 95 6.52 -13.00 -0.52
CA SER A 95 6.75 -14.33 0.05
C SER A 95 6.32 -15.47 -0.87
N GLU A 96 5.27 -15.25 -1.68
CA GLU A 96 4.71 -16.24 -2.61
C GLU A 96 5.51 -16.36 -3.92
N ILE A 97 6.15 -15.25 -4.37
CA ILE A 97 6.95 -15.23 -5.60
C ILE A 97 8.44 -15.55 -5.33
N SER A 98 8.89 -15.38 -4.10
CA SER A 98 10.28 -15.63 -3.72
C SER A 98 10.56 -17.11 -3.52
N THR A 99 11.75 -17.55 -3.95
CA THR A 99 12.22 -18.90 -3.61
C THR A 99 12.49 -19.01 -2.10
N THR A 100 12.36 -20.21 -1.54
CA THR A 100 12.54 -20.46 -0.10
C THR A 100 13.86 -19.93 0.44
N THR A 101 14.95 -20.05 -0.33
CA THR A 101 16.29 -19.57 0.04
C THR A 101 16.37 -18.05 0.16
N TYR A 102 15.65 -17.30 -0.66
CA TYR A 102 15.75 -15.83 -0.71
C TYR A 102 14.56 -15.12 -0.05
N ARG A 103 13.54 -15.83 0.41
CA ARG A 103 12.31 -15.27 0.98
C ARG A 103 12.59 -14.27 2.11
N GLY A 104 13.44 -14.64 3.09
CA GLY A 104 13.79 -13.76 4.20
C GLY A 104 14.45 -12.47 3.73
N ARG A 105 15.41 -12.55 2.78
CA ARG A 105 16.07 -11.38 2.21
C ARG A 105 15.09 -10.46 1.48
N MET A 106 14.16 -11.02 0.71
CA MET A 106 13.16 -10.23 -0.03
C MET A 106 12.19 -9.49 0.92
N VAL A 107 11.77 -10.14 2.00
CA VAL A 107 10.94 -9.49 3.02
C VAL A 107 11.73 -8.40 3.76
N SER A 108 13.01 -8.61 4.06
CA SER A 108 13.87 -7.58 4.65
C SER A 108 14.09 -6.39 3.70
N LEU A 109 14.24 -6.65 2.40
CA LEU A 109 14.33 -5.58 1.38
C LEU A 109 13.02 -4.77 1.29
N TYR A 110 11.86 -5.40 1.45
CA TYR A 110 10.60 -4.67 1.55
C TYR A 110 10.61 -3.69 2.72
N GLN A 111 11.04 -4.13 3.92
CA GLN A 111 11.12 -3.26 5.09
C GLN A 111 12.14 -2.12 4.88
N LEU A 112 13.28 -2.41 4.26
CA LEU A 112 14.27 -1.39 3.88
C LEU A 112 13.66 -0.36 2.91
N ALA A 113 12.92 -0.82 1.89
CA ALA A 113 12.25 0.06 0.93
C ALA A 113 11.23 0.99 1.61
N VAL A 114 10.48 0.50 2.61
CA VAL A 114 9.57 1.33 3.41
C VAL A 114 10.34 2.43 4.15
N THR A 115 11.48 2.09 4.77
CA THR A 115 12.33 3.05 5.48
C THR A 115 12.92 4.11 4.53
N ILE A 116 13.40 3.69 3.36
CA ILE A 116 13.90 4.61 2.31
C ILE A 116 12.75 5.50 1.82
N GLY A 117 11.54 4.96 1.69
CA GLY A 117 10.35 5.73 1.31
C GLY A 117 10.03 6.85 2.31
N PHE A 118 10.12 6.58 3.61
CA PHE A 118 9.99 7.63 4.64
C PHE A 118 11.06 8.70 4.51
N LEU A 119 12.32 8.31 4.34
CA LEU A 119 13.41 9.27 4.13
C LEU A 119 13.17 10.12 2.89
N GLY A 120 12.79 9.50 1.76
CA GLY A 120 12.44 10.20 0.52
C GLY A 120 11.30 11.20 0.70
N ALA A 121 10.26 10.83 1.45
CA ALA A 121 9.15 11.72 1.76
C ALA A 121 9.59 12.93 2.61
N TYR A 122 10.48 12.74 3.59
CA TYR A 122 11.03 13.84 4.38
C TYR A 122 11.87 14.78 3.53
N LEU A 123 12.75 14.25 2.67
CA LEU A 123 13.59 15.06 1.79
C LEU A 123 12.75 15.83 0.77
N MET A 124 11.73 15.22 0.18
CA MET A 124 10.82 15.87 -0.74
C MET A 124 10.05 17.00 -0.05
N ASN A 125 9.53 16.76 1.14
CA ASN A 125 8.84 17.81 1.91
C ASN A 125 9.76 18.97 2.29
N TYR A 126 11.01 18.68 2.65
CA TYR A 126 12.03 19.71 2.92
C TYR A 126 12.33 20.53 1.66
N TYR A 127 12.53 19.88 0.53
CA TYR A 127 12.78 20.53 -0.75
C TYR A 127 11.62 21.44 -1.16
N LEU A 128 10.38 20.95 -1.09
CA LEU A 128 9.18 21.72 -1.43
C LEU A 128 8.98 22.92 -0.49
N LEU A 129 9.31 22.76 0.78
CA LEU A 129 9.25 23.87 1.74
C LEU A 129 10.26 24.97 1.40
N ASN A 130 11.50 24.61 1.08
CA ASN A 130 12.53 25.57 0.65
C ASN A 130 12.15 26.24 -0.67
N LEU A 131 11.63 25.46 -1.62
CA LEU A 131 11.19 25.97 -2.91
C LEU A 131 10.07 27.02 -2.73
N SER A 132 9.18 26.83 -1.77
CA SER A 132 8.07 27.76 -1.52
C SER A 132 8.51 29.19 -1.16
N HIS A 133 9.70 29.35 -0.61
CA HIS A 133 10.27 30.66 -0.25
C HIS A 133 10.86 31.41 -1.45
N VAL A 134 11.23 30.71 -2.51
CA VAL A 134 11.93 31.26 -3.68
C VAL A 134 11.03 31.26 -4.94
N PHE A 135 9.97 30.43 -4.92
CA PHE A 135 9.14 30.20 -6.10
C PHE A 135 8.31 31.43 -6.46
N GLN A 136 8.57 31.98 -7.63
CA GLN A 136 7.78 33.03 -8.27
C GLN A 136 7.26 32.48 -9.60
N SER A 137 5.95 32.57 -9.83
CA SER A 137 5.32 32.16 -11.07
C SER A 137 4.23 33.15 -11.48
N SER A 138 4.13 33.42 -12.76
CA SER A 138 3.05 34.23 -13.35
C SER A 138 1.71 33.48 -13.39
N ASN A 139 1.71 32.17 -13.15
CA ASN A 139 0.50 31.36 -13.09
C ASN A 139 -0.02 31.32 -11.67
N GLU A 140 -1.21 31.90 -11.44
CA GLU A 140 -1.84 31.99 -10.10
C GLU A 140 -2.03 30.63 -9.42
N LEU A 141 -2.40 29.57 -10.17
CA LEU A 141 -2.59 28.24 -9.62
C LEU A 141 -1.26 27.64 -9.15
N MET A 142 -0.21 27.78 -9.96
CA MET A 142 1.12 27.30 -9.58
C MET A 142 1.68 28.07 -8.40
N PHE A 143 1.53 29.40 -8.36
CA PHE A 143 1.95 30.23 -7.24
C PHE A 143 1.20 29.84 -5.95
N LYS A 144 -0.13 29.61 -6.05
CA LYS A 144 -0.93 29.18 -4.91
C LYS A 144 -0.45 27.83 -4.36
N ILE A 145 -0.23 26.82 -5.20
CA ILE A 145 0.15 25.46 -4.78
C ILE A 145 1.59 25.40 -4.24
N PHE A 146 2.54 26.07 -4.87
CA PHE A 146 3.95 25.95 -4.53
C PHE A 146 4.49 27.02 -3.57
N SER A 147 3.78 28.13 -3.38
CA SER A 147 4.20 29.21 -2.47
C SER A 147 3.25 29.39 -1.31
N THR A 148 1.97 29.70 -1.56
CA THR A 148 1.01 30.05 -0.51
C THR A 148 0.50 28.83 0.27
N GLU A 149 0.15 27.75 -0.45
CA GLU A 149 -0.44 26.53 0.12
C GLU A 149 0.47 25.30 -0.14
N VAL A 150 1.77 25.43 0.21
CA VAL A 150 2.79 24.40 -0.09
C VAL A 150 2.43 23.01 0.43
N TRP A 151 1.58 22.89 1.44
CA TRP A 151 1.08 21.61 1.93
C TRP A 151 0.32 20.83 0.85
N ARG A 152 -0.31 21.51 -0.13
CA ARG A 152 -0.96 20.86 -1.28
C ARG A 152 0.08 20.19 -2.18
N ALA A 153 1.18 20.90 -2.47
CA ALA A 153 2.29 20.32 -3.22
C ALA A 153 2.90 19.13 -2.49
N MET A 154 3.07 19.22 -1.16
CA MET A 154 3.63 18.13 -0.34
C MET A 154 2.75 16.88 -0.36
N LEU A 155 1.42 17.03 -0.24
CA LEU A 155 0.49 15.91 -0.30
C LEU A 155 0.30 15.38 -1.72
N GLY A 156 0.22 16.29 -2.71
CA GLY A 156 0.08 15.97 -4.12
C GLY A 156 1.32 15.27 -4.69
N ALA A 157 2.52 15.55 -4.18
CA ALA A 157 3.76 14.89 -4.59
C ALA A 157 3.71 13.36 -4.42
N ALA A 158 2.87 12.85 -3.52
CA ALA A 158 2.62 11.42 -3.37
C ALA A 158 2.00 10.76 -4.63
N ALA A 159 1.42 11.55 -5.56
CA ALA A 159 0.93 11.02 -6.83
C ALA A 159 2.04 10.43 -7.70
N VAL A 160 3.26 10.98 -7.63
CA VAL A 160 4.41 10.49 -8.42
C VAL A 160 4.78 9.05 -8.05
N PRO A 161 5.11 8.73 -6.78
CA PRO A 161 5.38 7.35 -6.39
C PRO A 161 4.16 6.43 -6.55
N ALA A 162 2.93 6.94 -6.42
CA ALA A 162 1.71 6.15 -6.67
C ALA A 162 1.59 5.72 -8.13
N LEU A 163 1.86 6.60 -9.08
CA LEU A 163 1.89 6.29 -10.51
C LEU A 163 3.03 5.31 -10.85
N LEU A 164 4.20 5.54 -10.29
CA LEU A 164 5.34 4.63 -10.47
C LEU A 164 5.00 3.23 -9.94
N PHE A 165 4.40 3.13 -8.77
CA PHE A 165 3.95 1.87 -8.20
C PHE A 165 2.91 1.18 -9.10
N LEU A 166 1.90 1.92 -9.58
CA LEU A 166 0.91 1.41 -10.52
C LEU A 166 1.56 0.86 -11.79
N THR A 167 2.51 1.61 -12.38
CA THR A 167 3.24 1.19 -13.59
C THR A 167 4.02 -0.10 -13.36
N VAL A 168 4.73 -0.20 -12.24
CA VAL A 168 5.51 -1.41 -11.90
C VAL A 168 4.60 -2.62 -11.70
N ILE A 169 3.43 -2.44 -11.08
CA ILE A 169 2.47 -3.55 -10.88
C ILE A 169 1.97 -4.12 -12.22
N PHE A 170 1.81 -3.30 -13.25
CA PHE A 170 1.42 -3.82 -14.57
C PHE A 170 2.46 -4.80 -15.14
N LEU A 171 3.73 -4.61 -14.83
CA LEU A 171 4.85 -5.43 -15.36
C LEU A 171 5.04 -6.75 -14.60
N ILE A 172 4.59 -6.86 -13.36
CA ILE A 172 4.75 -8.07 -12.56
C ILE A 172 3.64 -9.10 -12.87
N PRO A 173 3.93 -10.42 -12.79
CA PRO A 173 2.93 -11.47 -12.93
C PRO A 173 2.04 -11.60 -11.68
N GLU A 174 0.96 -12.38 -11.79
CA GLU A 174 0.17 -12.76 -10.61
C GLU A 174 0.90 -13.82 -9.78
N SER A 175 0.52 -13.93 -8.50
CA SER A 175 1.09 -14.93 -7.59
C SER A 175 0.85 -16.36 -8.10
N PRO A 176 1.92 -17.18 -8.22
CA PRO A 176 1.78 -18.58 -8.63
C PRO A 176 0.86 -19.38 -7.68
N ARG A 177 0.95 -19.11 -6.39
CA ARG A 177 0.14 -19.77 -5.37
C ARG A 177 -1.35 -19.47 -5.55
N TRP A 178 -1.69 -18.20 -5.79
CA TRP A 178 -3.06 -17.79 -6.04
C TRP A 178 -3.60 -18.43 -7.33
N LEU A 179 -2.80 -18.46 -8.39
CA LEU A 179 -3.16 -19.08 -9.66
C LEU A 179 -3.47 -20.59 -9.52
N ILE A 180 -2.68 -21.32 -8.72
CA ILE A 180 -2.92 -22.75 -8.46
C ILE A 180 -4.23 -22.95 -7.66
N VAL A 181 -4.47 -22.13 -6.65
CA VAL A 181 -5.70 -22.18 -5.85
C VAL A 181 -6.96 -21.96 -6.71
N HIS A 182 -6.84 -21.12 -7.75
CA HIS A 182 -7.94 -20.78 -8.66
C HIS A 182 -7.94 -21.62 -9.95
N LEU A 183 -7.26 -22.80 -9.96
CA LEU A 183 -7.22 -23.75 -11.08
C LEU A 183 -6.64 -23.18 -12.40
N ARG A 184 -5.86 -22.08 -12.31
CA ARG A 184 -5.15 -21.46 -13.44
C ARG A 184 -3.71 -21.98 -13.55
N GLU A 185 -3.56 -23.30 -13.58
CA GLU A 185 -2.27 -23.99 -13.54
C GLU A 185 -1.33 -23.64 -14.71
N PRO A 186 -1.80 -23.45 -15.98
CA PRO A 186 -0.90 -23.07 -17.07
C PRO A 186 -0.18 -21.74 -16.82
N GLU A 187 -0.88 -20.75 -16.25
CA GLU A 187 -0.29 -19.45 -15.93
C GLU A 187 0.65 -19.52 -14.72
N ALA A 188 0.28 -20.32 -13.71
CA ALA A 188 1.16 -20.59 -12.57
C ALA A 188 2.47 -21.24 -13.03
N THR A 189 2.39 -22.22 -13.94
CA THR A 189 3.56 -22.90 -14.50
C THR A 189 4.47 -21.92 -15.25
N LYS A 190 3.89 -21.02 -16.05
CA LYS A 190 4.64 -19.98 -16.76
C LYS A 190 5.37 -19.06 -15.79
N THR A 191 4.69 -18.58 -14.75
CA THR A 191 5.28 -17.71 -13.74
C THR A 191 6.39 -18.42 -12.97
N LEU A 192 6.16 -19.65 -12.52
CA LEU A 192 7.16 -20.45 -11.81
C LEU A 192 8.37 -20.78 -12.69
N HIS A 193 8.15 -21.02 -13.99
CA HIS A 193 9.25 -21.26 -14.92
C HIS A 193 10.17 -20.05 -15.07
N ASN A 194 9.62 -18.85 -15.07
CA ASN A 194 10.41 -17.62 -15.10
C ASN A 194 11.26 -17.44 -13.82
N ILE A 195 10.78 -17.95 -12.67
CA ILE A 195 11.46 -17.83 -11.38
C ILE A 195 12.55 -18.91 -11.23
N TYR A 196 12.19 -20.17 -11.47
CA TYR A 196 13.06 -21.32 -11.13
C TYR A 196 13.93 -21.78 -12.30
N LYS A 197 13.54 -21.53 -13.56
CA LYS A 197 14.22 -22.00 -14.80
C LYS A 197 14.48 -23.51 -14.87
N ASP A 198 13.94 -24.31 -13.94
CA ASP A 198 14.10 -25.74 -13.78
C ASP A 198 12.73 -26.42 -13.69
N LYS A 199 12.42 -27.25 -14.68
CA LYS A 199 11.12 -27.96 -14.79
C LYS A 199 10.82 -28.84 -13.56
N LYS A 200 11.85 -29.50 -13.00
CA LYS A 200 11.65 -30.37 -11.82
C LYS A 200 11.25 -29.56 -10.58
N LYS A 201 11.88 -28.40 -10.36
CA LYS A 201 11.54 -27.49 -9.27
C LYS A 201 10.16 -26.87 -9.43
N VAL A 202 9.78 -26.53 -10.66
CA VAL A 202 8.43 -26.01 -10.97
C VAL A 202 7.38 -27.06 -10.62
N GLN A 203 7.54 -28.30 -11.09
CA GLN A 203 6.59 -29.37 -10.80
C GLN A 203 6.51 -29.70 -9.30
N PHE A 204 7.65 -29.69 -8.63
CA PHE A 204 7.69 -29.87 -7.18
C PHE A 204 6.87 -28.80 -6.44
N GLN A 205 7.04 -27.52 -6.79
CA GLN A 205 6.29 -26.42 -6.17
C GLN A 205 4.78 -26.49 -6.44
N ILE A 206 4.39 -26.89 -7.64
CA ILE A 206 2.97 -27.10 -7.96
C ILE A 206 2.39 -28.22 -7.11
N ASN A 207 3.07 -29.36 -7.02
CA ASN A 207 2.61 -30.50 -6.26
C ASN A 207 2.57 -30.21 -4.76
N GLU A 208 3.58 -29.52 -4.21
CA GLU A 208 3.63 -29.06 -2.83
C GLU A 208 2.45 -28.15 -2.50
N THR A 209 2.18 -27.15 -3.36
CA THR A 209 1.04 -26.25 -3.18
C THR A 209 -0.29 -26.99 -3.23
N LYS A 210 -0.47 -27.94 -4.16
CA LYS A 210 -1.68 -28.77 -4.25
C LYS A 210 -1.86 -29.65 -3.01
N ALA A 211 -0.79 -30.27 -2.51
CA ALA A 211 -0.83 -31.10 -1.30
C ALA A 211 -1.25 -30.27 -0.06
N MET A 212 -0.72 -29.06 0.08
CA MET A 212 -1.13 -28.13 1.15
C MET A 212 -2.62 -27.74 1.06
N LEU A 213 -3.18 -27.67 -0.17
CA LEU A 213 -4.60 -27.36 -0.36
C LEU A 213 -5.50 -28.54 0.03
N GLN A 214 -5.08 -29.77 -0.28
CA GLN A 214 -5.83 -30.98 0.06
C GLN A 214 -5.84 -31.25 1.59
N GLY A 215 -4.81 -30.84 2.31
CA GLY A 215 -4.74 -30.93 3.79
C GLY A 215 -5.46 -29.83 4.55
N LYS A 216 -5.97 -28.79 3.89
CA LYS A 216 -6.78 -27.76 4.52
C LYS A 216 -8.22 -28.23 4.63
N GLU A 217 -8.55 -28.90 5.73
CA GLU A 217 -9.93 -28.86 6.25
C GLU A 217 -10.40 -27.41 6.35
N LYS A 218 -11.70 -27.19 6.05
CA LYS A 218 -12.29 -25.84 6.11
C LYS A 218 -11.94 -25.19 7.44
N SER A 219 -11.05 -24.21 7.41
CA SER A 219 -10.64 -23.46 8.59
C SER A 219 -11.89 -22.87 9.26
N ASN A 220 -12.27 -23.45 10.39
CA ASN A 220 -13.43 -23.01 11.15
C ASN A 220 -12.99 -21.84 12.03
N TRP A 221 -13.49 -20.64 11.79
CA TRP A 221 -13.20 -19.43 12.59
C TRP A 221 -13.43 -19.65 14.09
N LYS A 222 -14.29 -20.62 14.45
CA LYS A 222 -14.54 -20.98 15.84
C LYS A 222 -13.30 -21.49 16.57
N ILE A 223 -12.29 -22.00 15.86
CA ILE A 223 -11.02 -22.43 16.43
C ILE A 223 -10.27 -21.26 17.09
N LEU A 224 -10.39 -20.04 16.55
CA LEU A 224 -9.78 -18.84 17.15
C LEU A 224 -10.40 -18.46 18.51
N LEU A 225 -11.59 -18.94 18.81
CA LEU A 225 -12.29 -18.71 20.08
C LEU A 225 -11.99 -19.80 21.11
N GLU A 226 -11.16 -20.79 20.79
CA GLU A 226 -10.78 -21.82 21.76
C GLU A 226 -9.91 -21.22 22.87
N PRO A 227 -10.16 -21.60 24.14
CA PRO A 227 -9.52 -20.98 25.31
C PRO A 227 -7.99 -21.03 25.30
N TRP A 228 -7.39 -22.06 24.68
CA TRP A 228 -5.93 -22.18 24.57
C TRP A 228 -5.31 -21.24 23.56
N ILE A 229 -6.03 -20.92 22.45
CA ILE A 229 -5.59 -19.92 21.47
C ILE A 229 -5.75 -18.51 22.04
N LEU A 230 -6.87 -18.23 22.69
CA LEU A 230 -7.09 -16.94 23.37
C LEU A 230 -6.02 -16.64 24.40
N ARG A 231 -5.55 -17.65 25.16
CA ARG A 231 -4.44 -17.49 26.11
C ARG A 231 -3.09 -17.25 25.46
N ALA A 232 -2.90 -17.64 24.20
CA ALA A 232 -1.66 -17.41 23.46
C ALA A 232 -1.63 -16.03 22.78
N VAL A 233 -2.77 -15.36 22.62
CA VAL A 233 -2.92 -14.07 21.95
C VAL A 233 -3.06 -12.91 22.95
N LEU A 234 -3.50 -13.17 24.17
CA LEU A 234 -3.57 -12.25 25.31
C LEU A 234 -2.31 -12.37 26.17
#